data_8f52c3aae251dcae738783b62d5a6ac2
#
_entry.id   8f52c3aae251dcae738783b62d5a6ac2
#
_cell.length_a   1.000
_cell.length_b   1.000
_cell.length_c   1.000
_cell.angle_alpha   90.00
_cell.angle_beta   90.00
_cell.angle_gamma   90.00
#
_symmetry.space_group_name_H-M   'P 1'
#
loop_
_entity.id
_entity.type
_entity.pdbx_description
1 polymer ?
#
loop_
_entity_poly.entity_id
_entity_poly.type
_entity_poly.pdbx_seq_one_letter_code
_entity_poly.pdbx_strand_id
1 'polypeptide(L)'
;MRKLIGLVALLLILFIGTAITTTTPPAMHTIEGTWELESFYNYDGQEVTDTVYAPEGYRQVKMYYNGKIMWSRTNPSDTIGLFGFGSYRITADELIETIEYGDYQMMQALDTLSVFTFELKLTDNSYSQISSDEEGNRTFSENYKRID
;
A
#
# COMPACT_ATOMS: atom_id res chain seq x y z
N MET A 1 62.40 1.57 -1.65
CA MET A 1 61.46 0.47 -1.32
C MET A 1 60.47 0.84 -0.22
N ARG A 2 60.87 1.36 0.95
CA ARG A 2 59.91 1.72 2.04
C ARG A 2 58.85 2.77 1.67
N LYS A 3 59.20 3.77 0.84
CA LYS A 3 58.23 4.82 0.39
C LYS A 3 57.21 4.30 -0.64
N LEU A 4 57.59 3.32 -1.45
CA LEU A 4 56.70 2.70 -2.44
C LEU A 4 55.68 1.79 -1.76
N ILE A 5 56.06 1.06 -0.71
CA ILE A 5 55.16 0.23 0.09
C ILE A 5 54.10 1.08 0.80
N GLY A 6 54.48 2.27 1.33
CA GLY A 6 53.56 3.21 1.95
C GLY A 6 52.54 3.77 0.97
N LEU A 7 52.93 4.05 -0.29
CA LEU A 7 52.03 4.56 -1.32
C LEU A 7 51.02 3.50 -1.80
N VAL A 8 51.45 2.26 -1.94
CA VAL A 8 50.59 1.12 -2.30
C VAL A 8 49.60 0.80 -1.18
N ALA A 9 50.02 0.87 0.09
CA ALA A 9 49.12 0.69 1.23
C ALA A 9 48.07 1.81 1.33
N LEU A 10 48.43 3.07 1.02
CA LEU A 10 47.50 4.20 1.00
C LEU A 10 46.49 4.08 -0.12
N LEU A 11 46.88 3.62 -1.31
CA LEU A 11 45.97 3.35 -2.44
C LEU A 11 44.99 2.19 -2.15
N LEU A 12 45.44 1.15 -1.45
CA LEU A 12 44.57 0.03 -1.05
C LEU A 12 43.52 0.46 -0.03
N ILE A 13 43.84 1.37 0.88
CA ILE A 13 42.88 1.91 1.87
C ILE A 13 41.82 2.79 1.19
N LEU A 14 42.16 3.50 0.11
CA LEU A 14 41.22 4.31 -0.68
C LEU A 14 40.18 3.45 -1.44
N PHE A 15 40.50 2.19 -1.77
CA PHE A 15 39.57 1.29 -2.46
C PHE A 15 38.59 0.57 -1.52
N ILE A 16 38.81 0.55 -0.21
CA ILE A 16 37.91 -0.10 0.77
C ILE A 16 36.74 0.83 1.18
N GLY A 17 36.81 2.11 0.84
CA GLY A 17 35.85 3.15 1.32
C GLY A 17 34.61 3.39 0.48
N THR A 18 34.42 2.70 -0.66
CA THR A 18 33.16 2.82 -1.41
C THR A 18 32.29 1.60 -1.19
N ALA A 19 31.81 1.41 0.04
CA ALA A 19 30.58 0.65 0.23
C ALA A 19 29.49 1.44 -0.51
N ILE A 20 29.19 1.02 -1.74
CA ILE A 20 27.98 1.45 -2.42
C ILE A 20 26.84 0.92 -1.56
N THR A 21 26.30 1.75 -0.66
CA THR A 21 25.00 1.50 -0.08
C THR A 21 24.02 1.58 -1.24
N THR A 22 23.71 0.45 -1.84
CA THR A 22 22.55 0.32 -2.68
C THR A 22 21.35 0.60 -1.78
N THR A 23 20.93 1.87 -1.72
CA THR A 23 19.62 2.19 -1.19
C THR A 23 18.63 1.49 -2.10
N THR A 24 18.04 0.40 -1.62
CA THR A 24 16.89 -0.23 -2.28
C THR A 24 15.90 0.90 -2.56
N PRO A 25 15.47 1.10 -3.82
CA PRO A 25 14.45 2.10 -4.11
C PRO A 25 13.27 1.87 -3.16
N PRO A 26 12.62 2.94 -2.66
CA PRO A 26 11.47 2.77 -1.80
C PRO A 26 10.46 1.85 -2.50
N ALA A 27 9.87 0.95 -1.74
CA ALA A 27 9.08 -0.20 -2.14
C ALA A 27 7.77 0.12 -2.91
N MET A 28 7.77 1.13 -3.75
CA MET A 28 6.61 1.55 -4.55
C MET A 28 6.10 0.44 -5.49
N HIS A 29 6.95 -0.54 -5.79
CA HIS A 29 6.60 -1.67 -6.67
C HIS A 29 6.17 -2.93 -5.91
N THR A 30 6.27 -2.97 -4.60
CA THR A 30 5.93 -4.18 -3.82
C THR A 30 4.42 -4.39 -3.65
N ILE A 31 3.62 -3.32 -3.75
CA ILE A 31 2.15 -3.43 -3.75
C ILE A 31 1.58 -3.75 -5.15
N GLU A 32 2.39 -3.64 -6.21
CA GLU A 32 1.92 -4.00 -7.56
C GLU A 32 1.40 -5.43 -7.59
N GLY A 33 0.25 -5.63 -8.25
CA GLY A 33 -0.43 -6.91 -8.34
C GLY A 33 -1.94 -6.79 -8.19
N THR A 34 -2.58 -7.93 -8.06
CA THR A 34 -4.02 -8.07 -7.91
C THR A 34 -4.35 -8.61 -6.53
N TRP A 35 -5.25 -7.94 -5.84
CA TRP A 35 -5.55 -8.16 -4.44
C TRP A 35 -7.04 -8.34 -4.22
N GLU A 36 -7.43 -9.35 -3.49
CA GLU A 36 -8.81 -9.61 -3.12
C GLU A 36 -9.02 -9.40 -1.63
N LEU A 37 -10.08 -8.68 -1.29
CA LEU A 37 -10.47 -8.45 0.10
C LEU A 37 -10.81 -9.78 0.78
N GLU A 38 -10.24 -10.00 1.97
CA GLU A 38 -10.47 -11.17 2.79
C GLU A 38 -11.29 -10.85 4.04
N SER A 39 -10.97 -9.75 4.70
CA SER A 39 -11.62 -9.37 5.96
C SER A 39 -11.50 -7.88 6.24
N PHE A 40 -12.29 -7.45 7.21
CA PHE A 40 -12.21 -6.13 7.83
C PHE A 40 -11.85 -6.29 9.31
N TYR A 41 -11.07 -5.35 9.86
CA TYR A 41 -10.86 -5.25 11.30
C TYR A 41 -11.45 -3.95 11.82
N ASN A 42 -12.09 -4.03 12.99
CA ASN A 42 -12.43 -2.88 13.81
C ASN A 42 -11.39 -2.72 14.90
N TYR A 43 -11.08 -1.50 15.30
CA TYR A 43 -10.06 -1.19 16.28
C TYR A 43 -10.64 -0.35 17.44
N ASP A 44 -10.01 -0.51 18.61
CA ASP A 44 -10.09 0.43 19.72
C ASP A 44 -8.65 0.90 20.02
N GLY A 45 -8.34 2.10 19.57
CA GLY A 45 -6.98 2.64 19.58
C GLY A 45 -6.04 1.86 18.67
N GLN A 46 -5.16 1.02 19.23
CA GLN A 46 -4.21 0.21 18.46
C GLN A 46 -4.58 -1.28 18.40
N GLU A 47 -5.58 -1.71 19.18
CA GLU A 47 -5.95 -3.10 19.34
C GLU A 47 -7.11 -3.48 18.42
N VAL A 48 -7.02 -4.67 17.79
CA VAL A 48 -8.12 -5.24 17.00
C VAL A 48 -9.19 -5.74 17.97
N THR A 49 -10.40 -5.23 17.86
CA THR A 49 -11.54 -5.63 18.70
C THR A 49 -12.46 -6.61 18.03
N ASP A 50 -12.52 -6.58 16.70
CA ASP A 50 -13.38 -7.47 15.93
C ASP A 50 -12.81 -7.75 14.54
N THR A 51 -13.11 -8.97 14.02
CA THR A 51 -12.78 -9.40 12.67
C THR A 51 -14.06 -9.77 11.94
N VAL A 52 -14.35 -9.05 10.85
CA VAL A 52 -15.51 -9.31 9.99
C VAL A 52 -15.02 -9.84 8.65
N TYR A 53 -15.43 -11.03 8.27
CA TYR A 53 -15.14 -11.59 6.96
C TYR A 53 -16.12 -11.06 5.91
N ALA A 54 -15.66 -10.94 4.67
CA ALA A 54 -16.51 -10.57 3.56
C ALA A 54 -17.68 -11.58 3.46
N PRO A 55 -18.95 -11.13 3.40
CA PRO A 55 -20.09 -12.03 3.33
C PRO A 55 -20.09 -12.82 2.02
N GLU A 56 -20.78 -13.94 1.98
CA GLU A 56 -20.92 -14.77 0.78
C GLU A 56 -21.44 -13.92 -0.41
N GLY A 57 -20.77 -14.02 -1.54
CA GLY A 57 -21.07 -13.26 -2.76
C GLY A 57 -20.57 -11.81 -2.79
N TYR A 58 -20.10 -11.27 -1.68
CA TYR A 58 -19.37 -10.00 -1.69
C TYR A 58 -17.97 -10.21 -2.26
N ARG A 59 -17.57 -9.37 -3.18
CA ARG A 59 -16.22 -9.42 -3.73
C ARG A 59 -15.70 -8.00 -3.97
N GLN A 60 -14.50 -7.73 -3.48
CA GLN A 60 -13.78 -6.48 -3.73
C GLN A 60 -12.36 -6.83 -4.19
N VAL A 61 -11.97 -6.29 -5.32
CA VAL A 61 -10.66 -6.50 -5.93
C VAL A 61 -10.00 -5.15 -6.17
N LYS A 62 -8.72 -5.04 -5.82
CA LYS A 62 -7.86 -3.90 -6.15
C LYS A 62 -6.70 -4.36 -7.05
N MET A 63 -6.37 -3.55 -8.02
CA MET A 63 -5.24 -3.76 -8.92
C MET A 63 -4.33 -2.54 -8.88
N TYR A 64 -3.05 -2.77 -8.58
CA TYR A 64 -2.03 -1.74 -8.59
C TYR A 64 -1.01 -2.05 -9.68
N TYR A 65 -0.77 -1.11 -10.56
CA TYR A 65 0.20 -1.26 -11.63
C TYR A 65 0.74 0.10 -12.08
N ASN A 66 2.06 0.25 -12.10
CA ASN A 66 2.75 1.43 -12.63
C ASN A 66 2.17 2.76 -12.11
N GLY A 67 1.97 2.86 -10.79
CA GLY A 67 1.44 4.06 -10.14
C GLY A 67 -0.06 4.30 -10.34
N LYS A 68 -0.78 3.36 -10.96
CA LYS A 68 -2.22 3.42 -11.15
C LYS A 68 -2.93 2.38 -10.30
N ILE A 69 -4.10 2.77 -9.78
CA ILE A 69 -5.02 1.90 -9.05
C ILE A 69 -6.32 1.78 -9.82
N MET A 70 -6.84 0.57 -9.81
CA MET A 70 -8.24 0.28 -10.14
C MET A 70 -8.81 -0.64 -9.08
N TRP A 71 -10.00 -0.34 -8.62
CA TRP A 71 -10.73 -1.24 -7.74
C TRP A 71 -12.16 -1.45 -8.23
N SER A 72 -12.70 -2.59 -7.87
CA SER A 72 -14.09 -2.93 -8.14
C SER A 72 -14.68 -3.67 -6.96
N ARG A 73 -15.98 -3.48 -6.73
CA ARG A 73 -16.72 -4.14 -5.66
C ARG A 73 -18.08 -4.56 -6.15
N THR A 74 -18.49 -5.78 -5.80
CA THR A 74 -19.87 -6.26 -5.96
C THR A 74 -20.39 -6.77 -4.61
N ASN A 75 -21.68 -6.58 -4.38
CA ASN A 75 -22.38 -7.07 -3.20
C ASN A 75 -23.66 -7.75 -3.68
N PRO A 76 -24.02 -8.95 -3.19
CA PRO A 76 -25.23 -9.66 -3.61
C PRO A 76 -26.53 -8.89 -3.41
N SER A 77 -26.55 -7.97 -2.44
CA SER A 77 -27.71 -7.09 -2.20
C SER A 77 -27.79 -5.91 -3.16
N ASP A 78 -26.72 -5.61 -3.90
CA ASP A 78 -26.65 -4.49 -4.83
C ASP A 78 -26.79 -4.99 -6.27
N THR A 79 -27.61 -4.31 -7.06
CA THR A 79 -27.79 -4.63 -8.49
C THR A 79 -26.71 -4.02 -9.38
N ILE A 80 -25.87 -3.15 -8.82
CA ILE A 80 -24.85 -2.37 -9.55
C ILE A 80 -23.51 -2.55 -8.83
N GLY A 81 -22.49 -2.99 -9.56
CA GLY A 81 -21.13 -2.99 -9.06
C GLY A 81 -20.57 -1.57 -8.96
N LEU A 82 -19.70 -1.36 -7.99
CA LEU A 82 -18.98 -0.09 -7.79
C LEU A 82 -17.55 -0.25 -8.29
N PHE A 83 -16.96 0.85 -8.77
CA PHE A 83 -15.56 0.88 -9.16
C PHE A 83 -14.95 2.28 -9.00
N GLY A 84 -13.63 2.32 -8.90
CA GLY A 84 -12.86 3.54 -8.96
C GLY A 84 -11.53 3.32 -9.68
N PHE A 85 -11.06 4.37 -10.34
CA PHE A 85 -9.76 4.42 -11.00
C PHE A 85 -9.01 5.69 -10.58
N GLY A 86 -7.69 5.57 -10.46
CA GLY A 86 -6.85 6.70 -10.11
C GLY A 86 -5.36 6.37 -10.09
N SER A 87 -4.64 7.10 -9.28
CA SER A 87 -3.21 6.90 -9.04
C SER A 87 -2.95 6.56 -7.58
N TYR A 88 -1.80 5.94 -7.33
CA TYR A 88 -1.37 5.64 -5.97
C TYR A 88 0.12 5.92 -5.80
N ARG A 89 0.52 6.08 -4.56
CA ARG A 89 1.91 6.03 -4.11
C ARG A 89 1.97 5.37 -2.73
N ILE A 90 3.09 4.74 -2.42
CA ILE A 90 3.37 4.20 -1.10
C ILE A 90 4.65 4.79 -0.52
N THR A 91 4.72 4.84 0.79
CA THR A 91 5.94 5.00 1.58
C THR A 91 6.23 3.70 2.33
N ALA A 92 7.12 3.71 3.31
CA ALA A 92 7.39 2.52 4.14
C ALA A 92 6.15 2.08 4.95
N ASP A 93 5.26 3.02 5.30
CA ASP A 93 4.18 2.86 6.25
C ASP A 93 2.84 3.48 5.81
N GLU A 94 2.78 4.09 4.61
CA GLU A 94 1.57 4.72 4.09
C GLU A 94 1.22 4.26 2.68
N LEU A 95 -0.08 4.11 2.42
CA LEU A 95 -0.69 4.00 1.11
C LEU A 95 -1.54 5.26 0.86
N ILE A 96 -1.27 5.95 -0.25
CA ILE A 96 -2.00 7.14 -0.65
C ILE A 96 -2.63 6.88 -2.00
N GLU A 97 -3.95 6.88 -2.05
CA GLU A 97 -4.76 6.69 -3.25
C GLU A 97 -5.39 8.02 -3.65
N THR A 98 -5.22 8.43 -4.89
CA THR A 98 -5.91 9.59 -5.47
C THR A 98 -6.86 9.07 -6.54
N ILE A 99 -8.16 9.07 -6.25
CA ILE A 99 -9.18 8.58 -7.16
C ILE A 99 -9.56 9.69 -8.13
N GLU A 100 -9.48 9.39 -9.42
CA GLU A 100 -9.71 10.34 -10.52
C GLU A 100 -11.15 10.26 -11.03
N TYR A 101 -11.70 9.05 -11.11
CA TYR A 101 -13.10 8.81 -11.49
C TYR A 101 -13.56 7.41 -11.06
N GLY A 102 -14.87 7.17 -11.15
CA GLY A 102 -15.49 5.90 -10.83
C GLY A 102 -16.94 5.83 -11.30
N ASP A 103 -17.72 4.97 -10.68
CA ASP A 103 -19.15 4.93 -10.88
C ASP A 103 -19.86 6.21 -10.36
N TYR A 104 -21.16 6.28 -10.56
CA TYR A 104 -21.92 7.47 -10.19
C TYR A 104 -21.82 7.84 -8.70
N GLN A 105 -21.81 6.85 -7.82
CA GLN A 105 -21.69 7.11 -6.37
C GLN A 105 -20.29 7.60 -6.02
N MET A 106 -19.25 7.03 -6.64
CA MET A 106 -17.87 7.48 -6.47
C MET A 106 -17.72 8.91 -6.97
N MET A 107 -18.25 9.24 -8.15
CA MET A 107 -18.19 10.61 -8.68
C MET A 107 -18.81 11.64 -7.74
N GLN A 108 -19.91 11.30 -7.07
CA GLN A 108 -20.48 12.20 -6.06
C GLN A 108 -19.59 12.36 -4.81
N ALA A 109 -18.93 11.28 -4.37
CA ALA A 109 -18.01 11.33 -3.24
C ALA A 109 -16.78 12.17 -3.55
N LEU A 110 -16.27 12.12 -4.79
CA LEU A 110 -15.07 12.84 -5.24
C LEU A 110 -15.25 14.37 -5.25
N ASP A 111 -16.47 14.87 -5.29
CA ASP A 111 -16.74 16.31 -5.12
C ASP A 111 -16.27 16.84 -3.76
N THR A 112 -16.14 15.96 -2.77
CA THR A 112 -15.73 16.32 -1.41
C THR A 112 -14.34 15.81 -1.06
N LEU A 113 -13.98 14.57 -1.45
CA LEU A 113 -12.75 13.91 -1.09
C LEU A 113 -12.26 13.01 -2.23
N SER A 114 -11.08 13.29 -2.76
CA SER A 114 -10.44 12.50 -3.83
C SER A 114 -9.14 11.81 -3.39
N VAL A 115 -8.56 12.22 -2.28
CA VAL A 115 -7.29 11.66 -1.76
C VAL A 115 -7.56 10.91 -0.46
N PHE A 116 -7.18 9.65 -0.43
CA PHE A 116 -7.33 8.75 0.71
C PHE A 116 -5.95 8.31 1.18
N THR A 117 -5.67 8.49 2.45
CA THR A 117 -4.40 8.10 3.09
C THR A 117 -4.67 7.04 4.14
N PHE A 118 -3.91 5.97 4.08
CA PHE A 118 -4.01 4.82 5.00
C PHE A 118 -2.64 4.50 5.57
N GLU A 119 -2.58 4.02 6.80
CA GLU A 119 -1.44 3.26 7.27
C GLU A 119 -1.36 1.95 6.48
N LEU A 120 -0.16 1.61 6.00
CA LEU A 120 0.08 0.42 5.18
C LEU A 120 0.85 -0.63 5.98
N LYS A 121 0.32 -1.85 6.03
CA LYS A 121 1.09 -3.04 6.41
C LYS A 121 1.14 -3.98 5.22
N LEU A 122 2.34 -4.22 4.69
CA LEU A 122 2.54 -4.94 3.44
C LEU A 122 3.48 -6.12 3.64
N THR A 123 3.10 -7.26 3.08
CA THR A 123 3.92 -8.47 2.92
C THR A 123 3.89 -8.93 1.45
N ASP A 124 4.59 -9.99 1.10
CA ASP A 124 4.58 -10.53 -0.26
C ASP A 124 3.17 -10.98 -0.71
N ASN A 125 2.36 -11.48 0.21
CA ASN A 125 1.08 -12.13 -0.11
C ASN A 125 -0.14 -11.46 0.52
N SER A 126 0.04 -10.43 1.34
CA SER A 126 -1.07 -9.72 1.99
C SER A 126 -0.73 -8.26 2.23
N TYR A 127 -1.77 -7.41 2.27
CA TYR A 127 -1.63 -6.08 2.84
C TYR A 127 -2.88 -5.66 3.59
N SER A 128 -2.70 -4.74 4.53
CA SER A 128 -3.78 -4.04 5.22
C SER A 128 -3.66 -2.56 4.97
N GLN A 129 -4.77 -1.94 4.59
CA GLN A 129 -4.94 -0.49 4.61
C GLN A 129 -5.75 -0.10 5.83
N ILE A 130 -5.18 0.71 6.70
CA ILE A 130 -5.73 1.01 8.01
C ILE A 130 -6.09 2.49 8.06
N SER A 131 -7.35 2.78 8.40
CA SER A 131 -7.85 4.13 8.64
C SER A 131 -7.65 4.52 10.10
N SER A 132 -7.31 5.79 10.34
CA SER A 132 -7.20 6.37 11.67
C SER A 132 -8.07 7.60 11.80
N ASP A 133 -8.44 7.94 13.04
CA ASP A 133 -9.11 9.20 13.38
C ASP A 133 -8.13 10.39 13.39
N GLU A 134 -8.62 11.58 13.73
CA GLU A 134 -7.81 12.81 13.81
C GLU A 134 -6.76 12.76 14.91
N GLU A 135 -6.97 11.94 15.94
CA GLU A 135 -6.04 11.72 17.06
C GLU A 135 -4.97 10.66 16.74
N GLY A 136 -5.08 9.97 15.57
CA GLY A 136 -4.16 8.92 15.13
C GLY A 136 -4.47 7.53 15.69
N ASN A 137 -5.64 7.32 16.30
CA ASN A 137 -6.09 6.00 16.70
C ASN A 137 -6.63 5.24 15.47
N ARG A 138 -6.27 3.98 15.35
CA ARG A 138 -6.82 3.12 14.31
C ARG A 138 -8.30 2.88 14.57
N THR A 139 -9.12 2.96 13.52
CA THR A 139 -10.57 2.77 13.59
C THR A 139 -11.03 1.55 12.82
N PHE A 140 -10.47 1.33 11.64
CA PHE A 140 -10.91 0.31 10.69
C PHE A 140 -9.78 -0.11 9.76
N SER A 141 -9.80 -1.36 9.26
CA SER A 141 -8.95 -1.75 8.14
C SER A 141 -9.65 -2.66 7.16
N GLU A 142 -9.20 -2.59 5.91
CA GLU A 142 -9.45 -3.58 4.87
C GLU A 142 -8.19 -4.44 4.72
N ASN A 143 -8.36 -5.75 4.75
CA ASN A 143 -7.27 -6.70 4.70
C ASN A 143 -7.38 -7.55 3.44
N TYR A 144 -6.31 -7.55 2.65
CA TYR A 144 -6.28 -8.12 1.31
C TYR A 144 -5.27 -9.25 1.21
N LYS A 145 -5.58 -10.24 0.39
CA LYS A 145 -4.66 -11.28 -0.07
C LYS A 145 -4.33 -11.11 -1.55
N ARG A 146 -3.12 -11.48 -1.93
CA ARG A 146 -2.69 -11.51 -3.33
C ARG A 146 -3.37 -12.67 -4.06
N ILE A 147 -3.78 -12.42 -5.31
CA ILE A 147 -4.45 -13.43 -6.16
C ILE A 147 -3.81 -13.60 -7.54
N ASP A 148 -2.67 -12.94 -7.81
CA ASP A 148 -1.84 -13.10 -9.01
C ASP A 148 -0.50 -13.79 -8.73
#